data_9181204a255a19ef9566fcf648ce86cf
#
_entry.id   9181204a255a19ef9566fcf648ce86cf
#
_cell.length_a   1.000
_cell.length_b   1.000
_cell.length_c   1.000
_cell.angle_alpha   90.00
_cell.angle_beta   90.00
_cell.angle_gamma   90.00
#
_symmetry.space_group_name_H-M   'P 1'
#
loop_
_entity.id
_entity.type
_entity.pdbx_description
1 polymer ?
#
loop_
_entity_poly.entity_id
_entity_poly.type
_entity_poly.pdbx_seq_one_letter_code
_entity_poly.pdbx_strand_id
1 'polypeptide(L)'
;MHGVLKRAHGGQRRTGTTLDRFRLNGLVTGVAFGGRRGRVYRRIVELSGAAPGDRVLDVGCSSGYLARFLAAAAGPTGSVTGLDPSEAAIAQARRRAPAGAAFVTGVAQDLSAFPDGSFDVVTSTLALHHVPARRRQDAFREMYRVIRPGGRLLVADFDPSRRVLRLHGGAARMRHAAASVGPLDDLADAAGFRVEALGTLPLLRYVTAVR
;
A
#
# COMPACT_ATOMS: atom_id res chain seq x y z
N MET A 1 -7.95 -13.78 60.55
CA MET A 1 -7.48 -14.37 59.30
C MET A 1 -7.35 -13.28 58.28
N HIS A 2 -6.12 -12.83 57.99
CA HIS A 2 -5.83 -11.68 57.13
C HIS A 2 -5.49 -12.22 55.72
N GLY A 3 -6.32 -11.92 54.73
CA GLY A 3 -6.08 -12.24 53.33
C GLY A 3 -5.37 -11.06 52.67
N VAL A 4 -4.11 -11.27 52.26
CA VAL A 4 -3.26 -10.30 51.58
C VAL A 4 -3.61 -10.25 50.08
N LEU A 5 -4.17 -9.14 49.60
CA LEU A 5 -4.37 -8.85 48.19
C LEU A 5 -3.03 -8.47 47.54
N LYS A 6 -2.49 -9.37 46.71
CA LYS A 6 -1.36 -9.08 45.84
C LYS A 6 -1.82 -8.18 44.68
N ARG A 7 -1.34 -6.94 44.67
CA ARG A 7 -1.44 -6.03 43.50
C ARG A 7 -0.54 -6.53 42.38
N ALA A 8 -1.15 -6.91 41.28
CA ALA A 8 -0.44 -7.14 40.01
C ALA A 8 -0.05 -5.79 39.42
N HIS A 9 1.26 -5.50 39.36
CA HIS A 9 1.82 -4.39 38.61
C HIS A 9 1.82 -4.77 37.15
N GLY A 10 0.80 -4.35 36.39
CA GLY A 10 0.79 -4.37 34.94
C GLY A 10 1.77 -3.33 34.40
N GLY A 11 2.92 -3.76 33.93
CA GLY A 11 3.91 -2.89 33.30
C GLY A 11 3.34 -2.25 32.04
N GLN A 12 3.12 -0.95 32.07
CA GLN A 12 2.85 -0.11 30.89
C GLN A 12 4.06 -0.17 29.97
N ARG A 13 3.97 -0.95 28.90
CA ARG A 13 4.94 -0.91 27.80
C ARG A 13 4.82 0.44 27.08
N ARG A 14 5.91 1.17 27.08
CA ARG A 14 6.08 2.51 26.54
C ARG A 14 5.59 2.61 25.09
N THR A 15 4.65 3.51 24.83
CA THR A 15 4.05 3.84 23.53
C THR A 15 4.96 4.66 22.59
N GLY A 16 6.26 4.72 22.88
CA GLY A 16 7.23 5.54 22.14
C GLY A 16 7.68 4.98 20.77
N THR A 17 7.32 3.73 20.41
CA THR A 17 7.98 3.03 19.30
C THR A 17 7.24 3.06 17.96
N THR A 18 5.95 3.41 17.93
CA THR A 18 5.14 3.28 16.69
C THR A 18 5.29 4.51 15.77
N LEU A 19 5.24 5.70 16.32
CA LEU A 19 5.44 6.95 15.57
C LEU A 19 6.87 7.07 14.98
N ASP A 20 7.88 6.59 15.72
CA ASP A 20 9.27 6.57 15.26
C ASP A 20 9.48 5.58 14.11
N ARG A 21 8.79 4.45 14.12
CA ARG A 21 8.87 3.45 13.03
C ARG A 21 8.31 3.99 11.71
N PHE A 22 7.23 4.78 11.72
CA PHE A 22 6.66 5.37 10.50
C PHE A 22 7.49 6.51 9.94
N ARG A 23 8.08 7.34 10.83
CA ARG A 23 9.06 8.35 10.43
C ARG A 23 10.32 7.70 9.84
N LEU A 24 10.79 6.63 10.46
CA LEU A 24 11.95 5.85 10.00
C LEU A 24 11.67 5.17 8.66
N ASN A 25 10.49 4.56 8.46
CA ASN A 25 10.11 3.98 7.17
C ASN A 25 10.02 5.05 6.06
N GLY A 26 9.49 6.23 6.36
CA GLY A 26 9.47 7.36 5.42
C GLY A 26 10.88 7.85 5.06
N LEU A 27 11.80 7.88 6.03
CA LEU A 27 13.20 8.25 5.82
C LEU A 27 13.96 7.15 5.05
N VAL A 28 13.78 5.88 5.45
CA VAL A 28 14.41 4.72 4.80
C VAL A 28 13.97 4.60 3.34
N THR A 29 12.68 4.77 3.03
CA THR A 29 12.22 4.79 1.64
C THR A 29 12.72 6.04 0.90
N GLY A 30 12.81 7.20 1.56
CA GLY A 30 13.39 8.42 0.98
C GLY A 30 14.85 8.23 0.58
N VAL A 31 15.66 7.63 1.45
CA VAL A 31 17.08 7.30 1.19
C VAL A 31 17.20 6.19 0.15
N ALA A 32 16.37 5.14 0.24
CA ALA A 32 16.38 4.03 -0.71
C ALA A 32 16.09 4.49 -2.16
N PHE A 33 15.22 5.48 -2.34
CA PHE A 33 14.97 6.10 -3.65
C PHE A 33 15.96 7.21 -4.01
N GLY A 34 17.05 7.41 -3.26
CA GLY A 34 18.09 8.39 -3.56
C GLY A 34 17.55 9.83 -3.70
N GLY A 35 16.64 10.24 -2.84
CA GLY A 35 15.97 11.54 -2.89
C GLY A 35 14.92 11.69 -4.01
N ARG A 36 14.76 10.67 -4.86
CA ARG A 36 13.84 10.69 -6.02
C ARG A 36 12.43 10.14 -5.73
N ARG A 37 12.11 9.91 -4.47
CA ARG A 37 10.82 9.33 -4.05
C ARG A 37 9.62 10.01 -4.74
N GLY A 38 9.56 11.34 -4.74
CA GLY A 38 8.47 12.07 -5.38
C GLY A 38 8.33 11.81 -6.89
N ARG A 39 9.46 11.59 -7.59
CA ARG A 39 9.45 11.23 -9.02
C ARG A 39 8.90 9.82 -9.24
N VAL A 40 9.31 8.85 -8.42
CA VAL A 40 8.81 7.46 -8.51
C VAL A 40 7.30 7.43 -8.26
N TYR A 41 6.80 8.14 -7.26
CA TYR A 41 5.38 8.15 -6.93
C TYR A 41 4.55 8.88 -7.99
N ARG A 42 5.04 9.97 -8.59
CA ARG A 42 4.38 10.57 -9.77
C ARG A 42 4.29 9.58 -10.92
N ARG A 43 5.37 8.83 -11.19
CA ARG A 43 5.35 7.81 -12.23
C ARG A 43 4.36 6.68 -11.93
N ILE A 44 4.21 6.28 -10.67
CA ILE A 44 3.18 5.31 -10.23
C ILE A 44 1.78 5.85 -10.56
N VAL A 45 1.50 7.13 -10.26
CA VAL A 45 0.20 7.74 -10.58
C VAL A 45 -0.04 7.78 -12.09
N GLU A 46 0.95 8.18 -12.89
CA GLU A 46 0.84 8.15 -14.37
C GLU A 46 0.53 6.74 -14.87
N LEU A 47 1.25 5.72 -14.37
CA LEU A 47 1.05 4.32 -14.75
C LEU A 47 -0.30 3.76 -14.29
N SER A 48 -0.86 4.26 -13.18
CA SER A 48 -2.18 3.83 -12.71
C SER A 48 -3.31 4.29 -13.62
N GLY A 49 -3.05 5.32 -14.45
CA GLY A 49 -4.06 5.92 -15.30
C GLY A 49 -5.13 6.71 -14.55
N ALA A 50 -4.88 7.07 -13.27
CA ALA A 50 -5.81 7.90 -12.50
C ALA A 50 -6.02 9.25 -13.19
N ALA A 51 -7.28 9.63 -13.39
CA ALA A 51 -7.72 10.79 -14.15
C ALA A 51 -8.72 11.64 -13.36
N PRO A 52 -8.96 12.90 -13.76
CA PRO A 52 -9.96 13.75 -13.11
C PRO A 52 -11.35 13.09 -13.07
N GLY A 53 -11.96 13.10 -11.88
CA GLY A 53 -13.27 12.49 -11.63
C GLY A 53 -13.21 11.06 -11.11
N ASP A 54 -12.05 10.38 -11.15
CA ASP A 54 -11.93 8.99 -10.71
C ASP A 54 -12.11 8.83 -9.20
N ARG A 55 -12.73 7.72 -8.82
CA ARG A 55 -12.76 7.18 -7.46
C ARG A 55 -11.61 6.20 -7.34
N VAL A 56 -10.61 6.55 -6.54
CA VAL A 56 -9.37 5.79 -6.41
C VAL A 56 -9.27 5.13 -5.03
N LEU A 57 -8.89 3.85 -4.98
CA LEU A 57 -8.54 3.14 -3.75
C LEU A 57 -7.02 2.91 -3.70
N ASP A 58 -6.36 3.34 -2.61
CA ASP A 58 -4.94 3.09 -2.33
C ASP A 58 -4.81 2.05 -1.22
N VAL A 59 -4.53 0.79 -1.59
CA VAL A 59 -4.44 -0.35 -0.68
C VAL A 59 -3.04 -0.46 -0.09
N GLY A 60 -2.94 -0.36 1.24
CA GLY A 60 -1.66 -0.24 1.95
C GLY A 60 -1.11 1.19 1.90
N CYS A 61 -1.99 2.18 2.03
CA CYS A 61 -1.67 3.59 1.86
C CYS A 61 -0.69 4.16 2.90
N SER A 62 -0.43 3.44 4.00
CA SER A 62 0.40 3.90 5.11
C SER A 62 -0.03 5.30 5.59
N SER A 63 0.88 6.25 5.71
CA SER A 63 0.60 7.63 6.11
C SER A 63 0.07 8.54 4.97
N GLY A 64 -0.44 7.96 3.88
CA GLY A 64 -1.10 8.66 2.78
C GLY A 64 -0.15 9.40 1.82
N TYR A 65 1.10 8.94 1.68
CA TYR A 65 2.05 9.64 0.80
C TYR A 65 1.67 9.56 -0.68
N LEU A 66 1.29 8.36 -1.19
CA LEU A 66 0.80 8.19 -2.56
C LEU A 66 -0.57 8.85 -2.74
N ALA A 67 -1.46 8.71 -1.77
CA ALA A 67 -2.82 9.24 -1.82
C ALA A 67 -2.86 10.75 -2.16
N ARG A 68 -1.86 11.53 -1.74
CA ARG A 68 -1.76 12.97 -2.09
C ARG A 68 -1.54 13.21 -3.59
N PHE A 69 -0.77 12.37 -4.24
CA PHE A 69 -0.54 12.46 -5.68
C PHE A 69 -1.74 11.94 -6.46
N LEU A 70 -2.39 10.88 -5.96
CA LEU A 70 -3.64 10.35 -6.51
C LEU A 70 -4.77 11.37 -6.41
N ALA A 71 -4.91 12.07 -5.26
CA ALA A 71 -5.91 13.12 -5.09
C ALA A 71 -5.68 14.30 -6.06
N ALA A 72 -4.42 14.67 -6.32
CA ALA A 72 -4.10 15.68 -7.29
C ALA A 72 -4.47 15.25 -8.73
N ALA A 73 -4.31 13.97 -9.06
CA ALA A 73 -4.69 13.42 -10.36
C ALA A 73 -6.21 13.26 -10.52
N ALA A 74 -6.90 12.80 -9.48
CA ALA A 74 -8.36 12.66 -9.45
C ALA A 74 -9.08 14.02 -9.48
N GLY A 75 -8.39 15.08 -9.05
CA GLY A 75 -8.92 16.42 -9.09
C GLY A 75 -10.12 16.67 -8.16
N PRO A 76 -10.77 17.83 -8.26
CA PRO A 76 -11.81 18.24 -7.32
C PRO A 76 -13.13 17.45 -7.44
N THR A 77 -13.35 16.78 -8.55
CA THR A 77 -14.55 15.96 -8.80
C THR A 77 -14.33 14.47 -8.51
N GLY A 78 -13.08 14.06 -8.33
CA GLY A 78 -12.71 12.69 -7.95
C GLY A 78 -12.57 12.52 -6.44
N SER A 79 -12.23 11.30 -6.04
CA SER A 79 -12.01 10.98 -4.64
C SER A 79 -10.92 9.91 -4.46
N VAL A 80 -10.25 9.94 -3.31
CA VAL A 80 -9.26 8.93 -2.95
C VAL A 80 -9.62 8.32 -1.60
N THR A 81 -9.69 7.00 -1.54
CA THR A 81 -9.78 6.26 -0.29
C THR A 81 -8.48 5.53 -0.04
N GLY A 82 -7.82 5.82 1.08
CA GLY A 82 -6.64 5.08 1.52
C GLY A 82 -7.02 4.03 2.56
N LEU A 83 -6.53 2.80 2.40
CA LEU A 83 -6.75 1.70 3.34
C LEU A 83 -5.40 1.18 3.85
N ASP A 84 -5.26 0.97 5.16
CA ASP A 84 -4.06 0.40 5.78
C ASP A 84 -4.42 -0.29 7.10
N PRO A 85 -3.81 -1.44 7.45
CA PRO A 85 -4.10 -2.12 8.72
C PRO A 85 -3.60 -1.37 9.96
N SER A 86 -2.73 -0.40 9.81
CA SER A 86 -2.14 0.35 10.92
C SER A 86 -2.99 1.57 11.29
N GLU A 87 -3.70 1.50 12.41
CA GLU A 87 -4.47 2.64 12.95
C GLU A 87 -3.60 3.90 13.13
N ALA A 88 -2.34 3.72 13.57
CA ALA A 88 -1.41 4.84 13.76
C ALA A 88 -1.04 5.50 12.42
N ALA A 89 -0.87 4.70 11.34
CA ALA A 89 -0.63 5.22 10.00
C ALA A 89 -1.86 5.98 9.48
N ILE A 90 -3.05 5.40 9.64
CA ILE A 90 -4.32 6.02 9.26
C ILE A 90 -4.56 7.32 10.03
N ALA A 91 -4.32 7.35 11.33
CA ALA A 91 -4.42 8.57 12.12
C ALA A 91 -3.46 9.67 11.61
N GLN A 92 -2.26 9.30 11.18
CA GLN A 92 -1.32 10.24 10.56
C GLN A 92 -1.78 10.69 9.17
N ALA A 93 -2.31 9.78 8.35
CA ALA A 93 -2.84 10.09 7.03
C ALA A 93 -4.00 11.08 7.12
N ARG A 94 -4.94 10.85 8.03
CA ARG A 94 -6.10 11.75 8.29
C ARG A 94 -5.67 13.17 8.67
N ARG A 95 -4.63 13.32 9.50
CA ARG A 95 -4.12 14.66 9.87
C ARG A 95 -3.53 15.46 8.69
N ARG A 96 -3.18 14.80 7.61
CA ARG A 96 -2.55 15.37 6.42
C ARG A 96 -3.35 15.11 5.15
N ALA A 97 -4.62 14.74 5.31
CA ALA A 97 -5.50 14.41 4.20
C ALA A 97 -5.64 15.61 3.25
N PRO A 98 -5.38 15.45 1.97
CA PRO A 98 -5.77 16.46 0.99
C PRO A 98 -7.30 16.47 0.83
N ALA A 99 -7.82 17.53 0.24
CA ALA A 99 -9.23 17.57 -0.15
C ALA A 99 -9.58 16.36 -1.04
N GLY A 100 -10.76 15.78 -0.85
CA GLY A 100 -11.21 14.61 -1.59
C GLY A 100 -10.58 13.27 -1.15
N ALA A 101 -9.75 13.25 -0.09
CA ALA A 101 -9.16 12.00 0.42
C ALA A 101 -9.75 11.59 1.77
N ALA A 102 -10.12 10.31 1.89
CA ALA A 102 -10.54 9.65 3.11
C ALA A 102 -9.57 8.49 3.44
N PHE A 103 -9.48 8.12 4.72
CA PHE A 103 -8.59 7.05 5.16
C PHE A 103 -9.29 6.13 6.16
N VAL A 104 -9.20 4.82 5.93
CA VAL A 104 -9.87 3.80 6.74
C VAL A 104 -8.89 2.70 7.15
N THR A 105 -9.12 2.11 8.32
CA THR A 105 -8.37 0.94 8.77
C THR A 105 -8.97 -0.31 8.15
N GLY A 106 -8.11 -1.15 7.57
CA GLY A 106 -8.53 -2.41 6.95
C GLY A 106 -7.36 -3.15 6.33
N VAL A 107 -7.61 -4.33 5.79
CA VAL A 107 -6.59 -5.23 5.23
C VAL A 107 -6.87 -5.50 3.75
N ALA A 108 -5.83 -5.69 2.96
CA ALA A 108 -5.93 -5.90 1.51
C ALA A 108 -6.76 -7.12 1.10
N GLN A 109 -6.78 -8.17 1.93
CA GLN A 109 -7.48 -9.43 1.68
C GLN A 109 -8.92 -9.45 2.19
N ASP A 110 -9.43 -8.31 2.63
CA ASP A 110 -10.83 -8.11 3.04
C ASP A 110 -11.21 -6.64 2.79
N LEU A 111 -11.84 -6.41 1.63
CA LEU A 111 -12.38 -5.12 1.22
C LEU A 111 -13.92 -5.10 1.28
N SER A 112 -14.52 -5.97 2.10
CA SER A 112 -15.97 -6.13 2.21
C SER A 112 -16.73 -4.85 2.59
N ALA A 113 -16.04 -3.89 3.21
CA ALA A 113 -16.59 -2.57 3.49
C ALA A 113 -16.86 -1.72 2.22
N PHE A 114 -16.35 -2.15 1.06
CA PHE A 114 -16.55 -1.46 -0.21
C PHE A 114 -17.43 -2.31 -1.13
N PRO A 115 -18.46 -1.70 -1.76
CA PRO A 115 -19.27 -2.37 -2.75
C PRO A 115 -18.50 -2.83 -3.99
N ASP A 116 -19.02 -3.81 -4.72
CA ASP A 116 -18.49 -4.24 -6.01
C ASP A 116 -18.48 -3.05 -7.00
N GLY A 117 -17.41 -2.92 -7.76
CA GLY A 117 -17.31 -1.90 -8.80
C GLY A 117 -17.34 -0.45 -8.28
N SER A 118 -16.98 -0.24 -7.01
CA SER A 118 -17.03 1.09 -6.39
C SER A 118 -15.86 2.01 -6.76
N PHE A 119 -14.81 1.49 -7.38
CA PHE A 119 -13.63 2.25 -7.74
C PHE A 119 -13.30 2.17 -9.24
N ASP A 120 -12.81 3.27 -9.78
CA ASP A 120 -12.33 3.38 -11.15
C ASP A 120 -10.88 2.91 -11.27
N VAL A 121 -10.07 3.20 -10.24
CA VAL A 121 -8.67 2.82 -10.14
C VAL A 121 -8.38 2.26 -8.74
N VAL A 122 -7.63 1.16 -8.69
CA VAL A 122 -7.05 0.64 -7.45
C VAL A 122 -5.52 0.62 -7.56
N THR A 123 -4.84 1.13 -6.55
CA THR A 123 -3.39 1.09 -6.43
C THR A 123 -2.96 0.30 -5.19
N SER A 124 -1.84 -0.41 -5.27
CA SER A 124 -1.17 -0.98 -4.10
C SER A 124 0.34 -0.85 -4.30
N THR A 125 1.00 -0.10 -3.41
CA THR A 125 2.43 0.19 -3.55
C THR A 125 3.17 -0.14 -2.27
N LEU A 126 4.16 -1.06 -2.37
CA LEU A 126 4.99 -1.49 -1.23
C LEU A 126 4.16 -2.05 -0.06
N ALA A 127 3.10 -2.78 -0.35
CA ALA A 127 2.16 -3.31 0.64
C ALA A 127 2.04 -4.84 0.61
N LEU A 128 2.07 -5.47 -0.56
CA LEU A 128 1.82 -6.91 -0.69
C LEU A 128 2.87 -7.79 -0.01
N HIS A 129 4.11 -7.31 0.12
CA HIS A 129 5.13 -8.06 0.85
C HIS A 129 4.82 -8.18 2.36
N HIS A 130 3.90 -7.39 2.90
CA HIS A 130 3.37 -7.52 4.26
C HIS A 130 2.17 -8.47 4.34
N VAL A 131 1.51 -8.78 3.21
CA VAL A 131 0.40 -9.73 3.17
C VAL A 131 0.95 -11.16 3.22
N PRO A 132 0.46 -12.02 4.13
CA PRO A 132 0.85 -13.43 4.16
C PRO A 132 0.70 -14.08 2.78
N ALA A 133 1.71 -14.88 2.36
CA ALA A 133 1.75 -15.44 1.00
C ALA A 133 0.44 -16.15 0.59
N ARG A 134 -0.14 -16.94 1.51
CA ARG A 134 -1.41 -17.66 1.30
C ARG A 134 -2.65 -16.77 1.13
N ARG A 135 -2.55 -15.48 1.48
CA ARG A 135 -3.66 -14.50 1.42
C ARG A 135 -3.52 -13.49 0.28
N ARG A 136 -2.43 -13.54 -0.48
CA ARG A 136 -2.20 -12.56 -1.56
C ARG A 136 -3.20 -12.71 -2.69
N GLN A 137 -3.56 -13.96 -3.02
CA GLN A 137 -4.58 -14.21 -4.03
C GLN A 137 -5.94 -13.66 -3.60
N ASP A 138 -6.28 -13.73 -2.31
CA ASP A 138 -7.51 -13.11 -1.79
C ASP A 138 -7.46 -11.58 -1.94
N ALA A 139 -6.30 -10.96 -1.68
CA ALA A 139 -6.14 -9.51 -1.87
C ALA A 139 -6.35 -9.10 -3.34
N PHE A 140 -5.83 -9.88 -4.31
CA PHE A 140 -6.07 -9.59 -5.72
C PHE A 140 -7.53 -9.80 -6.12
N ARG A 141 -8.22 -10.84 -5.60
CA ARG A 141 -9.66 -11.07 -5.85
C ARG A 141 -10.51 -9.93 -5.29
N GLU A 142 -10.18 -9.45 -4.10
CA GLU A 142 -10.89 -8.30 -3.50
C GLU A 142 -10.65 -7.01 -4.28
N MET A 143 -9.41 -6.73 -4.71
CA MET A 143 -9.12 -5.61 -5.59
C MET A 143 -9.88 -5.73 -6.92
N TYR A 144 -9.95 -6.93 -7.50
CA TYR A 144 -10.77 -7.18 -8.71
C TYR A 144 -12.25 -6.88 -8.45
N ARG A 145 -12.80 -7.36 -7.36
CA ARG A 145 -14.22 -7.18 -7.02
C ARG A 145 -14.61 -5.71 -6.92
N VAL A 146 -13.78 -4.90 -6.23
CA VAL A 146 -14.10 -3.49 -5.96
C VAL A 146 -13.81 -2.55 -7.14
N ILE A 147 -13.02 -2.95 -8.12
CA ILE A 147 -12.81 -2.21 -9.37
C ILE A 147 -14.03 -2.39 -10.26
N ARG A 148 -14.53 -1.32 -10.90
CA ARG A 148 -15.61 -1.44 -11.90
C ARG A 148 -15.15 -2.16 -13.17
N PRO A 149 -16.06 -2.73 -13.99
CA PRO A 149 -15.71 -3.18 -15.33
C PRO A 149 -15.02 -2.07 -16.15
N GLY A 150 -13.89 -2.40 -16.78
CA GLY A 150 -13.02 -1.45 -17.48
C GLY A 150 -12.18 -0.54 -16.58
N GLY A 151 -12.27 -0.70 -15.26
CA GLY A 151 -11.40 0.01 -14.31
C GLY A 151 -10.01 -0.61 -14.22
N ARG A 152 -9.08 0.09 -13.58
CA ARG A 152 -7.64 -0.19 -13.64
C ARG A 152 -7.06 -0.59 -12.31
N LEU A 153 -6.11 -1.52 -12.36
CA LEU A 153 -5.25 -1.93 -11.25
C LEU A 153 -3.81 -1.50 -11.54
N LEU A 154 -3.14 -0.95 -10.53
CA LEU A 154 -1.68 -0.87 -10.49
C LEU A 154 -1.18 -1.48 -9.18
N VAL A 155 -0.32 -2.48 -9.27
CA VAL A 155 0.42 -3.00 -8.12
C VAL A 155 1.92 -2.81 -8.35
N ALA A 156 2.61 -2.21 -7.38
CA ALA A 156 4.06 -2.05 -7.42
C ALA A 156 4.66 -2.53 -6.09
N ASP A 157 5.63 -3.43 -6.16
CA ASP A 157 6.31 -3.92 -4.97
C ASP A 157 7.80 -4.12 -5.23
N PHE A 158 8.57 -4.46 -4.21
CA PHE A 158 10.02 -4.62 -4.33
C PHE A 158 10.41 -5.56 -5.47
N ASP A 159 11.40 -5.12 -6.26
CA ASP A 159 12.02 -5.95 -7.29
C ASP A 159 13.19 -6.76 -6.69
N PRO A 160 13.05 -8.11 -6.60
CA PRO A 160 14.09 -8.95 -6.03
C PRO A 160 15.38 -9.01 -6.86
N SER A 161 15.30 -8.68 -8.16
CA SER A 161 16.43 -8.74 -9.10
C SER A 161 17.42 -7.58 -8.93
N ARG A 162 17.04 -6.49 -8.26
CA ARG A 162 17.85 -5.28 -8.16
C ARG A 162 19.02 -5.44 -7.19
N ARG A 163 20.25 -5.43 -7.73
CA ARG A 163 21.52 -5.51 -6.99
C ARG A 163 21.72 -4.41 -5.94
N VAL A 164 21.01 -3.28 -6.06
CA VAL A 164 21.09 -2.14 -5.13
C VAL A 164 20.71 -2.53 -3.70
N LEU A 165 19.89 -3.56 -3.55
CA LEU A 165 19.53 -4.14 -2.24
C LEU A 165 20.74 -4.82 -1.53
N ARG A 166 21.89 -4.98 -2.19
CA ARG A 166 23.08 -5.65 -1.62
C ARG A 166 23.99 -4.75 -0.78
N LEU A 167 23.86 -3.42 -0.88
CA LEU A 167 24.84 -2.49 -0.35
C LEU A 167 24.56 -1.93 1.06
N HIS A 168 23.41 -2.24 1.67
CA HIS A 168 23.05 -1.73 2.99
C HIS A 168 22.60 -2.85 3.93
N GLY A 169 22.96 -2.79 5.21
CA GLY A 169 22.66 -3.82 6.21
C GLY A 169 21.15 -4.16 6.41
N GLY A 170 20.24 -3.31 5.88
CA GLY A 170 18.79 -3.61 5.76
C GLY A 170 18.42 -4.50 4.57
N ALA A 171 19.37 -4.75 3.67
CA ALA A 171 19.17 -5.47 2.40
C ALA A 171 18.68 -6.92 2.55
N ALA A 172 19.05 -7.61 3.62
CA ALA A 172 18.58 -8.99 3.84
C ALA A 172 17.08 -9.05 4.08
N ARG A 173 16.55 -8.11 4.88
CA ARG A 173 15.12 -8.01 5.20
C ARG A 173 14.30 -7.57 3.98
N MET A 174 14.79 -6.62 3.20
CA MET A 174 14.16 -6.17 1.96
C MET A 174 14.23 -7.26 0.87
N ARG A 175 15.31 -8.02 0.76
CA ARG A 175 15.41 -9.18 -0.17
C ARG A 175 14.40 -10.27 0.19
N HIS A 176 14.24 -10.57 1.46
CA HIS A 176 13.27 -11.58 1.92
C HIS A 176 11.83 -11.13 1.59
N ALA A 177 11.51 -9.86 1.84
CA ALA A 177 10.24 -9.27 1.48
C ALA A 177 10.00 -9.30 -0.05
N ALA A 178 10.99 -8.89 -0.85
CA ALA A 178 10.90 -8.87 -2.30
C ALA A 178 10.76 -10.28 -2.92
N ALA A 179 11.56 -11.25 -2.47
CA ALA A 179 11.48 -12.63 -2.92
C ALA A 179 10.16 -13.30 -2.55
N SER A 180 9.48 -12.78 -1.53
CA SER A 180 8.26 -13.38 -1.00
C SER A 180 7.01 -13.06 -1.81
N VAL A 181 6.99 -12.00 -2.65
CA VAL A 181 5.74 -11.56 -3.30
C VAL A 181 5.35 -12.43 -4.49
N GLY A 182 6.28 -13.17 -5.11
CA GLY A 182 5.99 -13.96 -6.31
C GLY A 182 5.72 -13.07 -7.56
N PRO A 183 5.42 -13.65 -8.73
CA PRO A 183 5.03 -12.91 -9.92
C PRO A 183 3.71 -12.15 -9.69
N LEU A 184 3.70 -10.85 -9.96
CA LEU A 184 2.52 -9.99 -9.78
C LEU A 184 1.46 -10.24 -10.86
N ASP A 185 1.90 -10.60 -12.05
CA ASP A 185 1.10 -10.95 -13.21
C ASP A 185 0.30 -12.23 -12.97
N ASP A 186 0.94 -13.28 -12.48
CA ASP A 186 0.25 -14.54 -12.13
C ASP A 186 -0.88 -14.31 -11.13
N LEU A 187 -0.65 -13.45 -10.12
CA LEU A 187 -1.66 -13.10 -9.13
C LEU A 187 -2.81 -12.30 -9.74
N ALA A 188 -2.50 -11.39 -10.68
CA ALA A 188 -3.51 -10.58 -11.36
C ALA A 188 -4.35 -11.45 -12.32
N ASP A 189 -3.73 -12.26 -13.16
CA ASP A 189 -4.41 -13.17 -14.09
C ASP A 189 -5.30 -14.16 -13.34
N ALA A 190 -4.79 -14.78 -12.27
CA ALA A 190 -5.55 -15.70 -11.43
C ALA A 190 -6.73 -15.05 -10.68
N ALA A 191 -6.77 -13.73 -10.57
CA ALA A 191 -7.90 -12.98 -10.02
C ALA A 191 -8.91 -12.56 -11.10
N GLY A 192 -8.60 -12.74 -12.40
CA GLY A 192 -9.46 -12.40 -13.52
C GLY A 192 -9.11 -11.08 -14.23
N PHE A 193 -8.02 -10.42 -13.85
CA PHE A 193 -7.56 -9.22 -14.55
C PHE A 193 -6.92 -9.57 -15.90
N ARG A 194 -7.10 -8.68 -16.87
CA ARG A 194 -6.31 -8.68 -18.10
C ARG A 194 -5.07 -7.82 -17.89
N VAL A 195 -3.90 -8.46 -17.78
CA VAL A 195 -2.62 -7.75 -17.62
C VAL A 195 -2.33 -6.92 -18.87
N GLU A 196 -2.02 -5.63 -18.70
CA GLU A 196 -1.68 -4.71 -19.78
C GLU A 196 -0.18 -4.49 -19.90
N ALA A 197 0.51 -4.34 -18.78
CA ALA A 197 1.96 -4.14 -18.80
C ALA A 197 2.63 -4.63 -17.52
N LEU A 198 3.86 -5.07 -17.68
CA LEU A 198 4.83 -5.33 -16.64
C LEU A 198 6.01 -4.39 -16.82
N GLY A 199 6.60 -3.96 -15.72
CA GLY A 199 7.78 -3.11 -15.82
C GLY A 199 8.48 -2.91 -14.50
N THR A 200 9.51 -2.07 -14.55
CA THR A 200 10.33 -1.76 -13.38
C THR A 200 10.46 -0.25 -13.18
N LEU A 201 10.50 0.13 -11.91
CA LEU A 201 10.87 1.46 -11.43
C LEU A 201 12.12 1.30 -10.53
N PRO A 202 12.76 2.38 -10.09
CA PRO A 202 13.82 2.26 -9.11
C PRO A 202 13.37 1.45 -7.88
N LEU A 203 13.99 0.28 -7.65
CA LEU A 203 13.72 -0.69 -6.57
C LEU A 203 12.37 -1.43 -6.64
N LEU A 204 11.51 -1.13 -7.60
CA LEU A 204 10.18 -1.73 -7.72
C LEU A 204 10.03 -2.45 -9.05
N ARG A 205 9.22 -3.49 -9.04
CA ARG A 205 8.53 -4.03 -10.22
C ARG A 205 7.05 -3.70 -10.09
N TYR A 206 6.37 -3.57 -11.20
CA TYR A 206 4.93 -3.30 -11.21
C TYR A 206 4.20 -4.11 -12.26
N VAL A 207 2.91 -4.27 -12.05
CA VAL A 207 1.92 -4.73 -13.01
C VAL A 207 0.83 -3.68 -13.15
N THR A 208 0.39 -3.42 -14.37
CA THR A 208 -0.87 -2.73 -14.66
C THR A 208 -1.83 -3.70 -15.34
N ALA A 209 -3.09 -3.61 -14.98
CA ALA A 209 -4.11 -4.51 -15.48
C ALA A 209 -5.48 -3.83 -15.52
N VAL A 210 -6.43 -4.41 -16.24
CA VAL A 210 -7.82 -3.95 -16.39
C VAL A 210 -8.76 -5.07 -15.98
N ARG A 211 -9.84 -4.69 -15.29
CA ARG A 211 -10.97 -5.59 -14.99
C ARG A 211 -11.86 -5.80 -16.20
#